data_fcb94c8bc309a8f20fe2e0aeaa3ebcc6
#
_entry.id   fcb94c8bc309a8f20fe2e0aeaa3ebcc6
#
_cell.length_a   1.000
_cell.length_b   1.000
_cell.length_c   1.000
_cell.angle_alpha   90.00
_cell.angle_beta   90.00
_cell.angle_gamma   90.00
#
_symmetry.space_group_name_H-M   'P 1'
#
loop_
_entity.id
_entity.type
_entity.pdbx_description
1 polymer ?
#
loop_
_entity_poly.entity_id
_entity_poly.type
_entity_poly.pdbx_seq_one_letter_code
_entity_poly.pdbx_strand_id
1 'polypeptide(L)'
;MARRSPYRDEYEEMVERQQRRPRRERQEQKRGTPLLLKCFSWLGVILLCFVLGYLGTNILMEGLNKKLLLKPENRVEGQADLNALEEAERSRAAAPESGENVQQVGLMLYYVKGDTVVEEKRNFVARTKEDNIKDALNAVLSLSGVPGLEQVKLLHVFRNAETAFLDLSSPFVSALSSLGQRKSLLLLTGIVRTMQDNFSPVTQVRFLIDSKTPASGGVVDLTVPWKMPSRS
;
A
#
# COMPACT_ATOMS: atom_id res chain seq x y z
N MET A 1 84.55 -17.14 -28.54
CA MET A 1 84.68 -15.98 -27.64
C MET A 1 83.65 -14.95 -28.10
N ALA A 2 82.49 -14.86 -27.39
CA ALA A 2 81.46 -13.91 -27.74
C ALA A 2 81.75 -12.59 -26.98
N ARG A 3 81.97 -11.50 -27.71
CA ARG A 3 82.13 -10.16 -27.13
C ARG A 3 80.82 -9.71 -26.57
N ARG A 4 80.70 -9.56 -25.23
CA ARG A 4 79.57 -8.91 -24.58
C ARG A 4 79.54 -7.42 -24.99
N SER A 5 78.34 -6.96 -25.41
CA SER A 5 78.16 -5.58 -25.84
C SER A 5 78.15 -4.65 -24.60
N PRO A 6 78.90 -3.55 -24.57
CA PRO A 6 79.01 -2.67 -23.43
C PRO A 6 77.65 -1.98 -23.12
N TYR A 7 76.73 -1.95 -24.03
CA TYR A 7 75.40 -1.36 -23.82
C TYR A 7 74.48 -2.13 -22.88
N ARG A 8 74.77 -3.40 -22.66
CA ARG A 8 73.93 -4.25 -21.79
C ARG A 8 74.22 -4.02 -20.34
N ASP A 9 75.43 -3.74 -20.00
CA ASP A 9 75.85 -3.50 -18.60
C ASP A 9 75.35 -2.13 -18.12
N GLU A 10 75.25 -1.14 -19.02
CA GLU A 10 74.72 0.21 -18.70
C GLU A 10 73.21 0.20 -18.42
N TYR A 11 72.45 -0.67 -19.16
CA TYR A 11 71.01 -0.86 -18.92
C TYR A 11 70.74 -1.55 -17.59
N GLU A 12 71.49 -2.55 -17.27
CA GLU A 12 71.33 -3.28 -16.01
C GLU A 12 71.64 -2.35 -14.78
N GLU A 13 72.64 -1.51 -14.90
CA GLU A 13 73.02 -0.55 -13.84
C GLU A 13 71.93 0.56 -13.68
N MET A 14 71.31 1.02 -14.76
CA MET A 14 70.23 1.99 -14.71
C MET A 14 68.96 1.41 -14.05
N VAL A 15 68.61 0.16 -14.35
CA VAL A 15 67.46 -0.55 -13.75
C VAL A 15 67.65 -0.76 -12.26
N GLU A 16 68.89 -1.13 -11.89
CA GLU A 16 69.25 -1.34 -10.46
C GLU A 16 69.27 -0.04 -9.64
N ARG A 17 69.67 1.08 -10.25
CA ARG A 17 69.55 2.41 -9.59
C ARG A 17 68.11 2.88 -9.44
N GLN A 18 67.20 2.51 -10.34
CA GLN A 18 65.78 2.83 -10.19
C GLN A 18 65.08 1.99 -9.08
N GLN A 19 65.55 0.76 -8.90
CA GLN A 19 65.01 -0.11 -7.83
C GLN A 19 65.49 0.26 -6.44
N ARG A 20 66.64 0.92 -6.32
CA ARG A 20 67.20 1.36 -5.02
C ARG A 20 66.71 2.71 -4.53
N ARG A 21 65.69 3.33 -5.18
CA ARG A 21 65.04 4.50 -4.59
C ARG A 21 64.29 4.06 -3.37
N PRO A 22 64.65 4.43 -2.15
CA PRO A 22 63.88 4.09 -0.97
C PRO A 22 62.50 4.72 -1.16
N ARG A 23 61.48 3.90 -1.27
CA ARG A 23 60.11 4.30 -1.15
C ARG A 23 59.96 4.95 0.19
N ARG A 24 60.13 6.28 0.24
CA ARG A 24 59.71 7.07 1.40
C ARG A 24 58.23 6.85 1.49
N GLU A 25 57.82 5.81 2.18
CA GLU A 25 56.50 5.66 2.72
C GLU A 25 56.25 6.92 3.54
N ARG A 26 55.50 7.86 2.97
CA ARG A 26 54.78 8.83 3.75
C ARG A 26 53.87 8.02 4.65
N GLN A 27 54.33 7.66 5.79
CA GLN A 27 53.47 7.36 6.90
C GLN A 27 52.70 8.65 7.19
N GLU A 28 51.60 8.84 6.43
CA GLU A 28 50.53 9.70 6.88
C GLU A 28 50.07 9.09 8.21
N GLN A 29 50.63 9.59 9.26
CA GLN A 29 50.15 9.40 10.62
C GLN A 29 48.67 9.89 10.59
N LYS A 30 47.78 9.00 10.23
CA LYS A 30 46.35 9.15 10.51
C LYS A 30 46.27 9.28 12.03
N ARG A 31 46.38 10.50 12.54
CA ARG A 31 45.95 10.84 13.89
C ARG A 31 44.49 10.42 13.98
N GLY A 32 44.27 9.17 14.34
CA GLY A 32 42.94 8.66 14.62
C GLY A 32 42.37 9.56 15.71
N THR A 33 41.32 10.29 15.34
CA THR A 33 40.55 11.03 16.34
C THR A 33 40.24 10.07 17.47
N PRO A 34 40.55 10.42 18.72
CA PRO A 34 40.40 9.54 19.87
C PRO A 34 38.95 9.05 19.89
N LEU A 35 38.76 7.76 20.16
CA LEU A 35 37.46 7.05 20.12
C LEU A 35 36.39 7.83 20.91
N LEU A 36 36.81 8.47 22.01
CA LEU A 36 35.95 9.36 22.82
C LEU A 36 35.36 10.52 22.01
N LEU A 37 36.16 11.16 21.14
CA LEU A 37 35.67 12.28 20.32
C LEU A 37 34.60 11.81 19.31
N LYS A 38 34.76 10.60 18.76
CA LYS A 38 33.74 9.99 17.86
C LYS A 38 32.43 9.68 18.59
N CYS A 39 32.54 9.14 19.83
CA CYS A 39 31.38 8.88 20.67
C CYS A 39 30.64 10.17 21.04
N PHE A 40 31.34 11.23 21.40
CA PHE A 40 30.72 12.53 21.68
C PHE A 40 30.06 13.15 20.47
N SER A 41 30.64 12.99 19.27
CA SER A 41 30.04 13.47 18.03
C SER A 41 28.73 12.75 17.73
N TRP A 42 28.67 11.43 17.90
CA TRP A 42 27.43 10.64 17.71
C TRP A 42 26.36 10.99 18.76
N LEU A 43 26.78 11.20 20.00
CA LEU A 43 25.87 11.60 21.09
C LEU A 43 25.26 12.98 20.83
N GLY A 44 26.07 13.92 20.30
CA GLY A 44 25.58 15.23 19.83
C GLY A 44 24.53 15.16 18.73
N VAL A 45 24.73 14.28 17.73
CA VAL A 45 23.77 14.07 16.64
C VAL A 45 22.47 13.50 17.18
N ILE A 46 22.53 12.51 18.06
CA ILE A 46 21.33 11.91 18.68
C ILE A 46 20.55 12.96 19.47
N LEU A 47 21.24 13.77 20.28
CA LEU A 47 20.61 14.82 21.08
C LEU A 47 19.96 15.88 20.17
N LEU A 48 20.63 16.26 19.09
CA LEU A 48 20.09 17.20 18.10
C LEU A 48 18.80 16.65 17.46
N CYS A 49 18.79 15.38 17.08
CA CYS A 49 17.59 14.72 16.52
C CYS A 49 16.44 14.69 17.52
N PHE A 50 16.72 14.45 18.82
CA PHE A 50 15.70 14.49 19.86
C PHE A 50 15.12 15.91 20.04
N VAL A 51 15.96 16.93 20.06
CA VAL A 51 15.50 18.32 20.18
C VAL A 51 14.68 18.74 18.98
N LEU A 52 15.12 18.41 17.76
CA LEU A 52 14.37 18.72 16.54
C LEU A 52 13.05 17.94 16.47
N GLY A 53 13.04 16.68 16.89
CA GLY A 53 11.82 15.85 16.98
C GLY A 53 10.82 16.45 17.99
N TYR A 54 11.28 16.84 19.15
CA TYR A 54 10.45 17.45 20.20
C TYR A 54 9.85 18.80 19.74
N LEU A 55 10.69 19.67 19.17
CA LEU A 55 10.23 20.94 18.63
C LEU A 55 9.27 20.76 17.45
N GLY A 56 9.58 19.83 16.55
CA GLY A 56 8.69 19.50 15.42
C GLY A 56 7.33 18.99 15.87
N THR A 57 7.31 18.11 16.87
CA THR A 57 6.06 17.58 17.45
C THR A 57 5.23 18.69 18.09
N ASN A 58 5.87 19.60 18.82
CA ASN A 58 5.17 20.70 19.48
C ASN A 58 4.55 21.66 18.47
N ILE A 59 5.29 22.02 17.41
CA ILE A 59 4.78 22.90 16.34
C ILE A 59 3.64 22.21 15.56
N LEU A 60 3.79 20.91 15.30
CA LEU A 60 2.76 20.13 14.61
C LEU A 60 1.48 20.02 15.44
N MET A 61 1.61 19.75 16.75
CA MET A 61 0.47 19.68 17.68
C MET A 61 -0.21 21.04 17.83
N GLU A 62 0.54 22.14 17.89
CA GLU A 62 -0.03 23.47 17.96
C GLU A 62 -0.73 23.87 16.64
N GLY A 63 -0.18 23.46 15.51
CA GLY A 63 -0.78 23.65 14.18
C GLY A 63 -2.05 22.82 13.98
N LEU A 64 -2.05 21.56 14.43
CA LEU A 64 -3.21 20.68 14.40
C LEU A 64 -4.31 21.17 15.37
N ASN A 65 -3.93 21.61 16.56
CA ASN A 65 -4.86 22.13 17.56
C ASN A 65 -5.56 23.44 17.09
N LYS A 66 -4.83 24.29 16.34
CA LYS A 66 -5.39 25.54 15.78
C LYS A 66 -6.24 25.35 14.53
N LYS A 67 -6.02 24.28 13.73
CA LYS A 67 -6.69 24.12 12.42
C LYS A 67 -7.70 22.97 12.33
N LEU A 68 -7.61 21.92 13.13
CA LEU A 68 -8.39 20.70 12.89
C LEU A 68 -9.17 20.13 14.08
N LEU A 69 -8.86 20.43 15.31
CA LEU A 69 -9.41 19.63 16.41
C LEU A 69 -10.29 20.34 17.42
N LEU A 70 -10.29 21.65 17.53
CA LEU A 70 -11.20 22.31 18.47
C LEU A 70 -11.57 23.69 17.98
N LYS A 71 -12.79 23.86 17.48
CA LYS A 71 -13.50 25.11 17.72
C LYS A 71 -13.46 25.36 19.22
N PRO A 72 -13.13 26.56 19.71
CA PRO A 72 -13.06 26.84 21.14
C PRO A 72 -14.38 26.65 21.88
N GLU A 73 -15.45 26.35 21.17
CA GLU A 73 -16.80 26.10 21.63
C GLU A 73 -17.01 24.72 22.29
N ASN A 74 -16.07 23.76 22.12
CA ASN A 74 -16.26 22.39 22.64
C ASN A 74 -15.26 22.01 23.74
N ARG A 75 -14.72 22.96 24.48
CA ARG A 75 -13.90 22.67 25.64
C ARG A 75 -14.80 22.50 26.87
N VAL A 76 -14.96 21.27 27.33
CA VAL A 76 -15.69 20.95 28.55
C VAL A 76 -14.86 21.41 29.74
N GLU A 77 -15.23 22.50 30.36
CA GLU A 77 -14.48 23.08 31.50
C GLU A 77 -15.15 22.84 32.87
N GLY A 78 -16.29 22.13 32.92
CA GLY A 78 -16.97 21.87 34.19
C GLY A 78 -18.08 20.82 34.12
N GLN A 79 -18.54 20.43 35.29
CA GLN A 79 -19.63 19.44 35.49
C GLN A 79 -20.96 19.88 34.87
N ALA A 80 -21.17 21.18 34.73
CA ALA A 80 -22.31 21.77 34.05
C ALA A 80 -22.33 21.49 32.55
N ASP A 81 -21.14 21.48 31.94
CA ASP A 81 -20.99 21.19 30.50
C ASP A 81 -21.18 19.72 30.21
N LEU A 82 -20.82 18.83 31.15
CA LEU A 82 -21.09 17.38 31.02
C LEU A 82 -22.61 17.11 31.06
N ASN A 83 -23.34 17.76 31.94
CA ASN A 83 -24.80 17.63 32.02
C ASN A 83 -25.49 18.20 30.76
N ALA A 84 -24.98 19.29 30.23
CA ALA A 84 -25.48 19.87 28.96
C ALA A 84 -25.16 18.95 27.75
N LEU A 85 -24.02 18.27 27.77
CA LEU A 85 -23.66 17.24 26.75
C LEU A 85 -24.56 15.99 26.86
N GLU A 86 -24.83 15.50 28.08
CA GLU A 86 -25.75 14.37 28.28
C GLU A 86 -27.18 14.72 27.86
N GLU A 87 -27.64 15.94 28.13
CA GLU A 87 -28.95 16.41 27.68
C GLU A 87 -29.02 16.61 26.17
N ALA A 88 -27.93 17.09 25.56
CA ALA A 88 -27.81 17.21 24.12
C ALA A 88 -27.75 15.83 23.43
N GLU A 89 -27.08 14.84 24.04
CA GLU A 89 -27.09 13.46 23.53
C GLU A 89 -28.45 12.79 23.67
N ARG A 90 -29.15 13.00 24.79
CA ARG A 90 -30.54 12.53 24.97
C ARG A 90 -31.52 13.19 23.99
N SER A 91 -31.35 14.47 23.73
CA SER A 91 -32.15 15.20 22.74
C SER A 91 -31.83 14.77 21.29
N ARG A 92 -30.58 14.39 21.00
CA ARG A 92 -30.18 13.77 19.71
C ARG A 92 -30.74 12.37 19.54
N ALA A 93 -30.80 11.57 20.61
CA ALA A 93 -31.39 10.23 20.56
C ALA A 93 -32.92 10.24 20.37
N ALA A 94 -33.59 11.38 20.65
CA ALA A 94 -35.02 11.55 20.49
C ALA A 94 -35.44 12.33 19.23
N ALA A 95 -34.48 12.90 18.50
CA ALA A 95 -34.76 13.53 17.21
C ALA A 95 -34.72 12.50 16.09
N PRO A 96 -35.69 12.45 15.17
CA PRO A 96 -35.58 11.63 13.99
C PRO A 96 -34.33 12.11 13.24
N GLU A 97 -33.46 11.17 12.83
CA GLU A 97 -32.21 11.38 12.14
C GLU A 97 -32.39 12.36 10.96
N SER A 98 -32.22 13.65 11.22
CA SER A 98 -32.11 14.66 10.19
C SER A 98 -30.69 14.53 9.61
N GLY A 99 -30.66 13.84 8.49
CA GLY A 99 -29.58 13.70 7.51
C GLY A 99 -28.20 14.23 7.91
N GLU A 100 -27.39 13.39 8.56
CA GLU A 100 -25.96 13.48 8.36
C GLU A 100 -25.75 13.50 6.85
N ASN A 101 -25.07 14.52 6.36
CA ASN A 101 -24.69 14.64 4.96
C ASN A 101 -23.60 13.57 4.68
N VAL A 102 -24.04 12.30 4.73
CA VAL A 102 -23.18 11.15 4.48
C VAL A 102 -22.74 11.25 3.03
N GLN A 103 -21.49 11.61 2.83
CA GLN A 103 -20.92 11.71 1.50
C GLN A 103 -21.10 10.36 0.80
N GLN A 104 -21.75 10.38 -0.36
CA GLN A 104 -21.97 9.19 -1.16
C GLN A 104 -21.03 9.14 -2.34
N VAL A 105 -20.62 7.94 -2.72
CA VAL A 105 -19.86 7.66 -3.93
C VAL A 105 -20.70 6.76 -4.85
N GLY A 106 -20.91 7.19 -6.09
CA GLY A 106 -21.59 6.38 -7.10
C GLY A 106 -20.59 5.45 -7.78
N LEU A 107 -20.81 4.13 -7.66
CA LEU A 107 -19.97 3.13 -8.29
C LEU A 107 -20.75 2.40 -9.37
N MET A 108 -20.07 2.09 -10.49
CA MET A 108 -20.64 1.29 -11.58
C MET A 108 -20.34 -0.20 -11.31
N LEU A 109 -21.38 -0.98 -11.08
CA LEU A 109 -21.30 -2.41 -10.81
C LEU A 109 -21.57 -3.22 -12.07
N TYR A 110 -20.76 -4.25 -12.29
CA TYR A 110 -20.94 -5.21 -13.38
C TYR A 110 -21.13 -6.59 -12.78
N TYR A 111 -22.32 -7.16 -12.95
CA TYR A 111 -22.68 -8.44 -12.35
C TYR A 111 -23.37 -9.36 -13.36
N VAL A 112 -23.36 -10.64 -13.09
CA VAL A 112 -23.99 -11.65 -13.96
C VAL A 112 -25.48 -11.72 -13.70
N LYS A 113 -26.26 -11.62 -14.78
CA LYS A 113 -27.70 -11.89 -14.74
C LYS A 113 -28.06 -12.83 -15.88
N GLY A 114 -28.42 -14.07 -15.55
CA GLY A 114 -28.57 -15.11 -16.55
C GLY A 114 -27.24 -15.46 -17.24
N ASP A 115 -27.15 -15.22 -18.54
CA ASP A 115 -25.97 -15.51 -19.37
C ASP A 115 -25.26 -14.25 -19.89
N THR A 116 -25.53 -13.10 -19.26
CA THR A 116 -24.95 -11.82 -19.65
C THR A 116 -24.40 -11.06 -18.44
N VAL A 117 -23.51 -10.11 -18.70
CA VAL A 117 -23.06 -9.12 -17.70
C VAL A 117 -23.93 -7.89 -17.86
N VAL A 118 -24.54 -7.47 -16.75
CA VAL A 118 -25.38 -6.26 -16.66
C VAL A 118 -24.62 -5.21 -15.88
N GLU A 119 -24.81 -3.93 -16.24
CA GLU A 119 -24.26 -2.80 -15.52
C GLU A 119 -25.34 -2.06 -14.74
N GLU A 120 -25.00 -1.61 -13.52
CA GLU A 120 -25.89 -0.84 -12.65
C GLU A 120 -25.08 0.18 -11.87
N LYS A 121 -25.51 1.44 -11.88
CA LYS A 121 -24.91 2.47 -11.01
C LYS A 121 -25.57 2.40 -9.63
N ARG A 122 -24.76 2.27 -8.58
CA ARG A 122 -25.24 2.23 -7.21
C ARG A 122 -24.47 3.19 -6.33
N ASN A 123 -25.17 3.86 -5.42
CA ASN A 123 -24.56 4.76 -4.44
C ASN A 123 -24.18 4.00 -3.17
N PHE A 124 -23.00 4.28 -2.67
CA PHE A 124 -22.44 3.74 -1.43
C PHE A 124 -22.01 4.88 -0.52
N VAL A 125 -21.94 4.63 0.76
CA VAL A 125 -21.31 5.57 1.71
C VAL A 125 -19.83 5.71 1.36
N ALA A 126 -19.36 6.93 1.15
CA ALA A 126 -17.96 7.18 0.86
C ALA A 126 -17.09 6.83 2.07
N ARG A 127 -16.19 5.87 1.88
CA ARG A 127 -15.24 5.37 2.88
C ARG A 127 -13.82 5.33 2.29
N THR A 128 -12.94 4.56 2.90
CA THR A 128 -11.63 4.28 2.30
C THR A 128 -11.80 3.58 0.94
N LYS A 129 -10.80 3.69 0.06
CA LYS A 129 -10.87 3.01 -1.25
C LYS A 129 -11.01 1.49 -1.08
N GLU A 130 -10.33 0.93 -0.09
CA GLU A 130 -10.38 -0.50 0.24
C GLU A 130 -11.77 -0.93 0.72
N ASP A 131 -12.44 -0.13 1.54
CA ASP A 131 -13.80 -0.40 1.99
C ASP A 131 -14.80 -0.25 0.84
N ASN A 132 -14.66 0.77 0.00
CA ASN A 132 -15.49 0.93 -1.18
C ASN A 132 -15.33 -0.25 -2.17
N ILE A 133 -14.12 -0.82 -2.30
CA ILE A 133 -13.89 -2.04 -3.08
C ILE A 133 -14.64 -3.23 -2.44
N LYS A 134 -14.59 -3.36 -1.12
CA LYS A 134 -15.33 -4.42 -0.39
C LYS A 134 -16.83 -4.30 -0.61
N ASP A 135 -17.36 -3.09 -0.46
CA ASP A 135 -18.80 -2.84 -0.64
C ASP A 135 -19.24 -3.12 -2.09
N ALA A 136 -18.45 -2.66 -3.07
CA ALA A 136 -18.71 -2.91 -4.48
C ALA A 136 -18.67 -4.40 -4.82
N LEU A 137 -17.65 -5.13 -4.34
CA LEU A 137 -17.52 -6.57 -4.62
C LEU A 137 -18.63 -7.37 -3.96
N ASN A 138 -18.96 -7.09 -2.69
CA ASN A 138 -20.07 -7.74 -2.00
C ASN A 138 -21.38 -7.51 -2.75
N ALA A 139 -21.61 -6.30 -3.26
CA ALA A 139 -22.79 -6.00 -4.08
C ALA A 139 -22.80 -6.79 -5.40
N VAL A 140 -21.66 -6.88 -6.10
CA VAL A 140 -21.54 -7.68 -7.35
C VAL A 140 -21.84 -9.15 -7.09
N LEU A 141 -21.27 -9.73 -6.03
CA LEU A 141 -21.51 -11.14 -5.68
C LEU A 141 -22.98 -11.38 -5.31
N SER A 142 -23.58 -10.50 -4.51
CA SER A 142 -24.99 -10.60 -4.12
C SER A 142 -25.95 -10.44 -5.29
N LEU A 143 -25.71 -9.44 -6.17
CA LEU A 143 -26.56 -9.16 -7.34
C LEU A 143 -26.49 -10.26 -8.39
N SER A 144 -25.39 -10.99 -8.47
CA SER A 144 -25.23 -12.11 -9.39
C SER A 144 -26.20 -13.25 -9.09
N GLY A 145 -26.74 -13.34 -7.86
CA GLY A 145 -27.76 -14.30 -7.47
C GLY A 145 -27.36 -15.77 -7.70
N VAL A 146 -26.07 -16.04 -7.69
CA VAL A 146 -25.53 -17.37 -7.95
C VAL A 146 -25.44 -18.16 -6.65
N PRO A 147 -26.03 -19.37 -6.59
CA PRO A 147 -25.92 -20.21 -5.39
C PRO A 147 -24.47 -20.45 -5.00
N GLY A 148 -24.18 -20.29 -3.71
CA GLY A 148 -22.83 -20.45 -3.15
C GLY A 148 -22.01 -19.16 -3.08
N LEU A 149 -22.33 -18.11 -3.84
CA LEU A 149 -21.65 -16.82 -3.74
C LEU A 149 -22.00 -16.08 -2.44
N GLU A 150 -23.14 -16.36 -1.84
CA GLU A 150 -23.55 -15.81 -0.53
C GLU A 150 -22.64 -16.26 0.61
N GLN A 151 -21.91 -17.35 0.45
CA GLN A 151 -20.96 -17.88 1.41
C GLN A 151 -19.55 -17.31 1.22
N VAL A 152 -19.31 -16.66 0.09
CA VAL A 152 -18.02 -16.07 -0.25
C VAL A 152 -17.79 -14.81 0.58
N LYS A 153 -16.68 -14.76 1.25
CA LYS A 153 -16.24 -13.58 2.01
C LYS A 153 -15.02 -12.98 1.35
N LEU A 154 -15.02 -11.66 1.20
CA LEU A 154 -13.81 -10.92 0.88
C LEU A 154 -13.02 -10.73 2.17
N LEU A 155 -11.90 -11.44 2.30
CA LEU A 155 -11.07 -11.45 3.49
C LEU A 155 -10.22 -10.17 3.55
N HIS A 156 -9.46 -9.92 2.48
CA HIS A 156 -8.57 -8.78 2.39
C HIS A 156 -8.63 -8.14 1.00
N VAL A 157 -8.41 -6.84 0.97
CA VAL A 157 -8.20 -6.07 -0.25
C VAL A 157 -6.94 -5.26 -0.08
N PHE A 158 -6.06 -5.31 -1.05
CA PHE A 158 -4.91 -4.43 -1.12
C PHE A 158 -4.57 -4.12 -2.57
N ARG A 159 -3.86 -3.03 -2.76
CA ARG A 159 -3.49 -2.54 -4.10
C ARG A 159 -1.99 -2.31 -4.15
N ASN A 160 -1.42 -2.69 -5.28
CA ASN A 160 -0.03 -2.36 -5.59
C ASN A 160 0.02 -1.83 -7.02
N ALA A 161 0.34 -0.54 -7.16
CA ALA A 161 0.29 0.17 -8.42
C ALA A 161 -1.06 -0.04 -9.15
N GLU A 162 -1.06 -0.65 -10.31
CA GLU A 162 -2.23 -0.91 -11.15
C GLU A 162 -2.93 -2.25 -10.85
N THR A 163 -2.45 -3.01 -9.87
CA THR A 163 -3.01 -4.32 -9.53
C THR A 163 -3.81 -4.24 -8.25
N ALA A 164 -5.08 -4.64 -8.31
CA ALA A 164 -5.88 -4.94 -7.13
C ALA A 164 -5.77 -6.42 -6.78
N PHE A 165 -5.51 -6.71 -5.52
CA PHE A 165 -5.48 -8.05 -4.96
C PHE A 165 -6.75 -8.26 -4.15
N LEU A 166 -7.55 -9.24 -4.55
CA LEU A 166 -8.79 -9.62 -3.89
C LEU A 166 -8.61 -10.98 -3.25
N ASP A 167 -8.55 -11.00 -1.94
CA ASP A 167 -8.42 -12.23 -1.16
C ASP A 167 -9.79 -12.73 -0.75
N LEU A 168 -10.21 -13.83 -1.35
CA LEU A 168 -11.53 -14.42 -1.19
C LEU A 168 -11.43 -15.73 -0.40
N SER A 169 -12.49 -16.07 0.32
CA SER A 169 -12.58 -17.35 1.01
C SER A 169 -12.76 -18.52 0.03
N SER A 170 -12.34 -19.72 0.44
CA SER A 170 -12.38 -20.95 -0.37
C SER A 170 -13.73 -21.28 -1.03
N PRO A 171 -14.91 -20.93 -0.45
CA PRO A 171 -16.20 -21.12 -1.15
C PRO A 171 -16.27 -20.49 -2.55
N PHE A 172 -15.45 -19.48 -2.84
CA PHE A 172 -15.41 -18.85 -4.16
C PHE A 172 -15.02 -19.84 -5.26
N VAL A 173 -14.01 -20.68 -5.02
CA VAL A 173 -13.57 -21.70 -5.99
C VAL A 173 -14.67 -22.73 -6.23
N SER A 174 -15.37 -23.14 -5.16
CA SER A 174 -16.49 -24.07 -5.26
C SER A 174 -17.67 -23.47 -6.05
N ALA A 175 -17.97 -22.20 -5.81
CA ALA A 175 -19.01 -21.49 -6.56
C ALA A 175 -18.66 -21.38 -8.05
N LEU A 176 -17.40 -21.04 -8.40
CA LEU A 176 -16.95 -21.02 -9.80
C LEU A 176 -17.07 -22.41 -10.45
N SER A 177 -16.70 -23.46 -9.74
CA SER A 177 -16.83 -24.84 -10.24
C SER A 177 -18.27 -25.22 -10.52
N SER A 178 -19.21 -24.81 -9.67
CA SER A 178 -20.65 -25.06 -9.83
C SER A 178 -21.25 -24.25 -10.98
N LEU A 179 -20.74 -23.05 -11.25
CA LEU A 179 -21.19 -22.21 -12.36
C LEU A 179 -20.79 -22.75 -13.73
N GLY A 180 -19.70 -23.49 -13.80
CA GLY A 180 -19.05 -23.90 -15.04
C GLY A 180 -18.28 -22.75 -15.70
N GLN A 181 -17.51 -23.09 -16.72
CA GLN A 181 -16.52 -22.18 -17.31
C GLN A 181 -17.10 -20.86 -17.81
N ARG A 182 -18.18 -20.92 -18.60
CA ARG A 182 -18.76 -19.72 -19.25
C ARG A 182 -19.24 -18.70 -18.23
N LYS A 183 -20.03 -19.11 -17.23
CA LYS A 183 -20.56 -18.18 -16.23
C LYS A 183 -19.49 -17.68 -15.28
N SER A 184 -18.51 -18.53 -14.97
CA SER A 184 -17.33 -18.11 -14.19
C SER A 184 -16.54 -17.01 -14.91
N LEU A 185 -16.33 -17.12 -16.22
CA LEU A 185 -15.69 -16.08 -17.04
C LEU A 185 -16.47 -14.79 -17.00
N LEU A 186 -17.81 -14.83 -17.10
CA LEU A 186 -18.66 -13.65 -17.02
C LEU A 186 -18.57 -13.00 -15.63
N LEU A 187 -18.59 -13.79 -14.56
CA LEU A 187 -18.47 -13.28 -13.19
C LEU A 187 -17.13 -12.57 -12.98
N LEU A 188 -16.03 -13.21 -13.36
CA LEU A 188 -14.70 -12.62 -13.25
C LEU A 188 -14.55 -11.35 -14.10
N THR A 189 -15.11 -11.36 -15.31
CA THR A 189 -15.19 -10.18 -16.17
C THR A 189 -15.94 -9.04 -15.49
N GLY A 190 -17.09 -9.32 -14.86
CA GLY A 190 -17.85 -8.33 -14.10
C GLY A 190 -17.05 -7.74 -12.93
N ILE A 191 -16.39 -8.59 -12.15
CA ILE A 191 -15.54 -8.16 -11.04
C ILE A 191 -14.39 -7.27 -11.56
N VAL A 192 -13.65 -7.73 -12.57
CA VAL A 192 -12.50 -6.97 -13.12
C VAL A 192 -12.97 -5.62 -13.66
N ARG A 193 -14.08 -5.58 -14.39
CA ARG A 193 -14.62 -4.34 -14.94
C ARG A 193 -15.09 -3.38 -13.84
N THR A 194 -15.74 -3.89 -12.81
CA THR A 194 -16.10 -3.08 -11.63
C THR A 194 -14.86 -2.45 -10.99
N MET A 195 -13.77 -3.20 -10.87
CA MET A 195 -12.53 -2.67 -10.30
C MET A 195 -11.89 -1.59 -11.19
N GLN A 196 -11.81 -1.83 -12.51
CA GLN A 196 -11.16 -0.91 -13.44
C GLN A 196 -11.93 0.41 -13.60
N ASP A 197 -13.26 0.34 -13.72
CA ASP A 197 -14.06 1.53 -14.00
C ASP A 197 -14.20 2.45 -12.78
N ASN A 198 -14.09 1.92 -11.55
CA ASN A 198 -14.29 2.72 -10.33
C ASN A 198 -13.03 3.05 -9.54
N PHE A 199 -11.96 2.26 -9.67
CA PHE A 199 -10.82 2.36 -8.75
C PHE A 199 -9.48 2.63 -9.44
N SER A 200 -9.43 3.71 -10.24
CA SER A 200 -8.16 4.13 -10.86
C SER A 200 -7.02 4.23 -9.83
N PRO A 201 -5.79 3.78 -10.16
CA PRO A 201 -5.30 3.34 -11.46
C PRO A 201 -5.37 1.81 -11.71
N VAL A 202 -6.33 1.10 -11.12
CA VAL A 202 -6.43 -0.37 -11.26
C VAL A 202 -6.71 -0.74 -12.73
N THR A 203 -5.82 -1.52 -13.33
CA THR A 203 -5.96 -2.07 -14.68
C THR A 203 -6.05 -3.59 -14.70
N GLN A 204 -5.73 -4.24 -13.58
CA GLN A 204 -5.79 -5.68 -13.46
C GLN A 204 -6.13 -6.13 -12.05
N VAL A 205 -6.69 -7.32 -11.94
CA VAL A 205 -7.10 -7.93 -10.67
C VAL A 205 -6.39 -9.26 -10.49
N ARG A 206 -5.82 -9.49 -9.33
CA ARG A 206 -5.27 -10.77 -8.93
C ARG A 206 -6.12 -11.36 -7.81
N PHE A 207 -6.57 -12.57 -8.01
CA PHE A 207 -7.35 -13.29 -7.02
C PHE A 207 -6.43 -14.11 -6.10
N LEU A 208 -6.71 -14.06 -4.81
CA LEU A 208 -6.12 -14.93 -3.80
C LEU A 208 -7.26 -15.72 -3.16
N ILE A 209 -6.95 -16.90 -2.66
CA ILE A 209 -7.89 -17.76 -1.94
C ILE A 209 -7.26 -18.12 -0.61
N ASP A 210 -7.91 -17.72 0.48
CA ASP A 210 -7.41 -17.89 1.84
C ASP A 210 -5.95 -17.45 1.96
N SER A 211 -5.66 -16.23 1.44
CA SER A 211 -4.35 -15.56 1.41
C SER A 211 -3.27 -16.26 0.56
N LYS A 212 -3.64 -17.22 -0.28
CA LYS A 212 -2.71 -17.97 -1.14
C LYS A 212 -3.04 -17.78 -2.61
N THR A 213 -2.04 -17.92 -3.46
CA THR A 213 -2.27 -18.03 -4.91
C THR A 213 -3.05 -19.31 -5.17
N PRO A 214 -4.17 -19.22 -5.92
CA PRO A 214 -4.98 -20.39 -6.26
C PRO A 214 -4.17 -21.46 -6.99
N ALA A 215 -4.54 -22.74 -6.80
CA ALA A 215 -3.97 -23.83 -7.57
C ALA A 215 -4.40 -23.74 -9.04
N SER A 216 -3.52 -24.19 -9.95
CA SER A 216 -3.86 -24.38 -11.36
C SER A 216 -4.84 -25.54 -11.53
N GLY A 217 -5.66 -25.52 -12.60
CA GLY A 217 -6.55 -26.64 -12.95
C GLY A 217 -8.00 -26.47 -12.53
N GLY A 218 -8.41 -25.32 -12.06
CA GLY A 218 -9.83 -24.98 -11.86
C GLY A 218 -10.59 -24.75 -13.19
N VAL A 219 -11.89 -24.50 -13.08
CA VAL A 219 -12.77 -24.21 -14.23
C VAL A 219 -12.30 -22.99 -15.02
N VAL A 220 -11.64 -22.06 -14.32
CA VAL A 220 -10.97 -20.88 -14.87
C VAL A 220 -9.61 -20.73 -14.19
N ASP A 221 -8.65 -20.19 -14.91
CA ASP A 221 -7.31 -19.95 -14.37
C ASP A 221 -7.29 -18.66 -13.54
N LEU A 222 -7.12 -18.81 -12.23
CA LEU A 222 -6.94 -17.71 -11.27
C LEU A 222 -5.49 -17.45 -10.89
N THR A 223 -4.54 -18.22 -11.44
CA THR A 223 -3.11 -18.10 -11.08
C THR A 223 -2.47 -16.84 -11.68
N VAL A 224 -3.07 -16.30 -12.74
CA VAL A 224 -2.59 -15.12 -13.46
C VAL A 224 -3.49 -13.90 -13.17
N PRO A 225 -2.93 -12.68 -13.27
CA PRO A 225 -3.76 -11.47 -13.17
C PRO A 225 -4.78 -11.39 -14.31
N TRP A 226 -5.99 -11.01 -13.95
CA TRP A 226 -7.10 -10.79 -14.88
C TRP A 226 -7.17 -9.32 -15.28
N LYS A 227 -7.28 -9.06 -16.56
CA LYS A 227 -7.44 -7.72 -17.14
C LYS A 227 -8.43 -7.75 -18.30
N MET A 228 -9.14 -6.65 -18.48
CA MET A 228 -9.94 -6.47 -19.69
C MET A 228 -9.02 -6.15 -20.88
N PRO A 229 -9.37 -6.60 -22.10
CA PRO A 229 -8.70 -6.13 -23.30
C PRO A 229 -8.83 -4.60 -23.35
N SER A 230 -7.76 -3.92 -23.71
CA SER A 230 -7.77 -2.47 -23.92
C SER A 230 -8.82 -2.14 -24.99
N ARG A 231 -9.72 -1.21 -24.71
CA ARG A 231 -10.59 -0.65 -25.75
C ARG A 231 -9.70 0.07 -26.75
N SER A 232 -9.50 -0.50 -27.91
CA SER A 232 -8.89 0.15 -29.07
C SER A 232 -9.83 1.17 -29.66
#